data_9974c1c753ebe3168170a520383dcc1f
#
_entry.id   9974c1c753ebe3168170a520383dcc1f
#
_cell.length_a   1.000
_cell.length_b   1.000
_cell.length_c   1.000
_cell.angle_alpha   90.00
_cell.angle_beta   90.00
_cell.angle_gamma   90.00
#
_symmetry.space_group_name_H-M   'P 1'
#
loop_
_entity.id
_entity.type
_entity.pdbx_description
1 polymer ?
#
loop_
_entity_poly.entity_id
_entity_poly.type
_entity_poly.pdbx_seq_one_letter_code
_entity_poly.pdbx_strand_id
1 'polypeptide(L)'
;MDSTPTEVVVFEFGPYFRAYKNGRVERFFGTDKVPSSNNSDHSVSSKDVLIDQETGLSARIFIPSTIKPGKKLPLLVYYHGGAFLVGSPFCPTYHNYMTSLVAEANIITVSVDYRLAPEHHIPIAYEDSWAALQWVAKHHNNEGPEDWLSDHADFQRVFLAGDSAGGNIVYNMVARAGIEDLAGMKILGACLVHTYFGRKDCEVDNYWLFVCPNTSGINDPRINPAMDSRLSSLGCTRVLICVAEKDVLKERGLLFCETLRKSGWDGEVQIVETEGEEHVFHLFNPDCEKAVILLKRLASFFNQDRAN
;
A
#
# COMPACT_ATOMS: atom_id res chain seq x y z
N MET A 1 -47.58 -4.19 14.78
CA MET A 1 -46.25 -3.71 15.22
C MET A 1 -45.22 -4.61 14.55
N ASP A 2 -44.72 -4.18 13.40
CA ASP A 2 -43.68 -4.90 12.70
C ASP A 2 -42.37 -4.68 13.47
N SER A 3 -41.97 -5.71 14.21
CA SER A 3 -40.62 -5.76 14.78
C SER A 3 -39.67 -6.11 13.65
N THR A 4 -39.08 -5.12 13.03
CA THR A 4 -37.89 -5.32 12.18
C THR A 4 -36.87 -6.09 13.02
N PRO A 5 -36.36 -7.26 12.58
CA PRO A 5 -35.35 -7.98 13.34
C PRO A 5 -34.17 -7.05 13.54
N THR A 6 -33.79 -6.82 14.80
CA THR A 6 -32.59 -6.04 15.11
C THR A 6 -31.42 -6.75 14.45
N GLU A 7 -30.81 -6.12 13.43
CA GLU A 7 -29.67 -6.73 12.73
C GLU A 7 -28.50 -6.89 13.70
N VAL A 8 -28.04 -8.13 13.86
CA VAL A 8 -26.96 -8.46 14.80
C VAL A 8 -25.63 -8.14 14.14
N VAL A 9 -24.89 -7.17 14.70
CA VAL A 9 -23.49 -6.90 14.32
C VAL A 9 -22.62 -8.06 14.82
N VAL A 10 -21.86 -8.65 13.92
CA VAL A 10 -20.93 -9.75 14.22
C VAL A 10 -19.46 -9.32 14.26
N PHE A 11 -19.16 -8.21 13.58
CA PHE A 11 -17.84 -7.61 13.60
C PHE A 11 -17.93 -6.08 13.35
N GLU A 12 -17.14 -5.32 14.08
CA GLU A 12 -17.03 -3.87 13.91
C GLU A 12 -15.56 -3.44 13.90
N PHE A 13 -15.20 -2.63 12.92
CA PHE A 13 -13.94 -1.88 12.87
C PHE A 13 -14.30 -0.39 12.91
N GLY A 14 -14.60 0.06 14.10
CA GLY A 14 -15.17 1.38 14.30
C GLY A 14 -14.14 2.50 14.14
N PRO A 15 -14.56 3.64 13.61
CA PRO A 15 -15.90 3.96 13.10
C PRO A 15 -16.10 3.63 11.60
N TYR A 16 -15.28 2.80 11.00
CA TYR A 16 -15.12 2.71 9.55
C TYR A 16 -15.90 1.58 8.88
N PHE A 17 -16.25 0.50 9.64
CA PHE A 17 -16.83 -0.68 9.04
C PHE A 17 -17.69 -1.49 10.03
N ARG A 18 -18.80 -2.07 9.54
CA ARG A 18 -19.63 -3.06 10.26
C ARG A 18 -20.00 -4.23 9.36
N ALA A 19 -19.96 -5.43 9.93
CA ALA A 19 -20.50 -6.63 9.32
C ALA A 19 -21.62 -7.19 10.18
N TYR A 20 -22.67 -7.68 9.52
CA TYR A 20 -23.88 -8.18 10.15
C TYR A 20 -24.02 -9.71 9.92
N LYS A 21 -24.73 -10.38 10.83
CA LYS A 21 -24.95 -11.82 10.79
C LYS A 21 -25.61 -12.31 9.49
N ASN A 22 -26.38 -11.49 8.84
CA ASN A 22 -27.04 -11.78 7.56
C ASN A 22 -26.12 -11.62 6.33
N GLY A 23 -24.83 -11.30 6.53
CA GLY A 23 -23.85 -11.08 5.47
C GLY A 23 -23.81 -9.65 4.92
N ARG A 24 -24.69 -8.76 5.37
CA ARG A 24 -24.63 -7.34 4.99
C ARG A 24 -23.39 -6.70 5.60
N VAL A 25 -22.76 -5.80 4.85
CA VAL A 25 -21.67 -4.94 5.34
C VAL A 25 -21.97 -3.46 5.11
N GLU A 26 -21.45 -2.64 5.98
CA GLU A 26 -21.47 -1.19 5.87
C GLU A 26 -20.05 -0.65 5.94
N ARG A 27 -19.70 0.21 4.98
CA ARG A 27 -18.43 0.94 4.94
C ARG A 27 -18.70 2.41 5.08
N PHE A 28 -18.06 3.05 6.05
CA PHE A 28 -18.22 4.47 6.36
C PHE A 28 -16.98 5.30 5.95
N PHE A 29 -15.98 4.65 5.35
CA PHE A 29 -14.77 5.28 4.85
C PHE A 29 -14.39 4.69 3.47
N GLY A 30 -13.91 5.55 2.58
CA GLY A 30 -13.39 5.15 1.28
C GLY A 30 -14.43 4.79 0.22
N THR A 31 -15.73 5.07 0.48
CA THR A 31 -16.85 4.78 -0.43
C THR A 31 -17.14 5.92 -1.40
N ASP A 32 -16.84 7.16 -1.01
CA ASP A 32 -16.97 8.31 -1.90
C ASP A 32 -15.90 8.24 -2.98
N LYS A 33 -16.27 8.56 -4.22
CA LYS A 33 -15.34 8.56 -5.35
C LYS A 33 -15.22 9.96 -5.93
N VAL A 34 -13.99 10.40 -6.12
CA VAL A 34 -13.69 11.61 -6.90
C VAL A 34 -13.28 11.22 -8.31
N PRO A 35 -13.66 12.00 -9.35
CA PRO A 35 -13.23 11.72 -10.71
C PRO A 35 -11.71 11.85 -10.85
N SER A 36 -11.15 11.17 -11.84
CA SER A 36 -9.77 11.42 -12.26
C SER A 36 -9.63 12.81 -12.87
N SER A 37 -8.46 13.42 -12.71
CA SER A 37 -8.16 14.79 -13.15
C SER A 37 -7.20 14.77 -14.33
N ASN A 38 -7.71 15.06 -15.54
CA ASN A 38 -6.92 15.12 -16.78
C ASN A 38 -6.64 16.55 -17.26
N ASN A 39 -6.84 17.56 -16.42
CA ASN A 39 -6.69 18.95 -16.81
C ASN A 39 -5.25 19.44 -16.61
N SER A 40 -4.71 20.11 -17.64
CA SER A 40 -3.42 20.80 -17.62
C SER A 40 -3.31 21.93 -16.56
N ASP A 41 -4.44 22.33 -15.99
CA ASP A 41 -4.51 23.38 -14.96
C ASP A 41 -4.08 22.90 -13.57
N HIS A 42 -3.90 21.59 -13.38
CA HIS A 42 -3.44 20.97 -12.15
C HIS A 42 -1.97 20.54 -12.29
N SER A 43 -1.23 20.57 -11.19
CA SER A 43 0.18 20.10 -11.14
C SER A 43 0.34 18.60 -11.39
N VAL A 44 -0.73 17.82 -11.20
CA VAL A 44 -0.78 16.36 -11.36
C VAL A 44 -2.02 15.99 -12.15
N SER A 45 -1.85 15.14 -13.15
CA SER A 45 -2.93 14.49 -13.90
C SER A 45 -3.14 13.07 -13.36
N SER A 46 -4.38 12.59 -13.44
CA SER A 46 -4.71 11.22 -13.04
C SER A 46 -5.69 10.58 -14.02
N LYS A 47 -5.65 9.26 -14.14
CA LYS A 47 -6.61 8.46 -14.91
C LYS A 47 -6.85 7.11 -14.27
N ASP A 48 -8.05 6.57 -14.45
CA ASP A 48 -8.43 5.25 -13.97
C ASP A 48 -8.19 4.21 -15.08
N VAL A 49 -7.63 3.07 -14.71
CA VAL A 49 -7.32 1.98 -15.61
C VAL A 49 -7.88 0.67 -15.07
N LEU A 50 -8.38 -0.18 -15.97
CA LEU A 50 -8.77 -1.54 -15.68
C LEU A 50 -7.58 -2.46 -15.95
N ILE A 51 -7.13 -3.17 -14.93
CA ILE A 51 -5.99 -4.11 -15.00
C ILE A 51 -6.45 -5.49 -15.43
N ASP A 52 -7.56 -5.95 -14.88
CA ASP A 52 -8.13 -7.26 -15.16
C ASP A 52 -9.66 -7.17 -15.25
N GLN A 53 -10.20 -7.59 -16.40
CA GLN A 53 -11.63 -7.49 -16.67
C GLN A 53 -12.46 -8.55 -15.92
N GLU A 54 -11.88 -9.73 -15.64
CA GLU A 54 -12.61 -10.82 -14.99
C GLU A 54 -12.80 -10.54 -13.50
N THR A 55 -11.78 -10.01 -12.84
CA THR A 55 -11.80 -9.70 -11.41
C THR A 55 -12.31 -8.29 -11.12
N GLY A 56 -12.28 -7.40 -12.11
CA GLY A 56 -12.54 -5.96 -11.93
C GLY A 56 -11.39 -5.20 -11.29
N LEU A 57 -10.20 -5.83 -11.16
CA LEU A 57 -9.02 -5.20 -10.61
C LEU A 57 -8.66 -3.95 -11.41
N SER A 58 -8.54 -2.83 -10.73
CA SER A 58 -8.31 -1.52 -11.32
C SER A 58 -7.26 -0.73 -10.54
N ALA A 59 -6.84 0.40 -11.09
CA ALA A 59 -5.94 1.33 -10.42
C ALA A 59 -6.20 2.76 -10.89
N ARG A 60 -5.72 3.73 -10.11
CA ARG A 60 -5.57 5.12 -10.54
C ARG A 60 -4.11 5.42 -10.77
N ILE A 61 -3.77 5.89 -11.95
CA ILE A 61 -2.43 6.35 -12.29
C ILE A 61 -2.37 7.86 -12.11
N PHE A 62 -1.27 8.33 -11.52
CA PHE A 62 -0.97 9.74 -11.33
C PHE A 62 0.37 10.06 -11.98
N ILE A 63 0.44 11.22 -12.67
CA ILE A 63 1.63 11.70 -13.35
C ILE A 63 1.74 13.22 -13.21
N PRO A 64 2.96 13.80 -13.04
CA PRO A 64 3.12 15.24 -13.10
C PRO A 64 2.66 15.79 -14.45
N SER A 65 1.77 16.79 -14.44
CA SER A 65 1.20 17.37 -15.68
C SER A 65 2.25 18.06 -16.57
N THR A 66 3.41 18.41 -15.99
CA THR A 66 4.51 19.11 -16.68
C THR A 66 5.60 18.18 -17.21
N ILE A 67 5.34 16.86 -17.23
CA ILE A 67 6.34 15.91 -17.72
C ILE A 67 6.67 16.17 -19.20
N LYS A 68 7.98 16.24 -19.50
CA LYS A 68 8.43 16.47 -20.88
C LYS A 68 8.51 15.15 -21.64
N PRO A 69 8.22 15.16 -22.97
CA PRO A 69 8.43 13.98 -23.81
C PRO A 69 9.85 13.43 -23.66
N GLY A 70 9.97 12.10 -23.57
CA GLY A 70 11.24 11.40 -23.39
C GLY A 70 11.84 11.45 -21.98
N LYS A 71 11.22 12.18 -21.02
CA LYS A 71 11.63 12.18 -19.63
C LYS A 71 11.08 10.93 -18.94
N LYS A 72 11.96 10.19 -18.26
CA LYS A 72 11.60 9.04 -17.40
C LYS A 72 11.63 9.47 -15.93
N LEU A 73 10.61 9.06 -15.17
CA LEU A 73 10.45 9.35 -13.74
C LEU A 73 10.42 8.06 -12.92
N PRO A 74 10.83 8.09 -11.65
CA PRO A 74 10.65 6.95 -10.76
C PRO A 74 9.19 6.50 -10.74
N LEU A 75 8.97 5.19 -10.62
CA LEU A 75 7.66 4.58 -10.58
C LEU A 75 7.36 4.08 -9.17
N LEU A 76 6.22 4.49 -8.64
CA LEU A 76 5.67 4.01 -7.38
C LEU A 76 4.44 3.15 -7.64
N VAL A 77 4.38 1.95 -7.06
CA VAL A 77 3.13 1.21 -6.91
C VAL A 77 2.68 1.35 -5.45
N TYR A 78 1.48 1.90 -5.26
CA TYR A 78 0.95 2.23 -3.94
C TYR A 78 -0.25 1.37 -3.58
N TYR A 79 -0.26 0.86 -2.35
CA TYR A 79 -1.35 0.10 -1.76
C TYR A 79 -1.93 0.86 -0.58
N HIS A 80 -3.21 1.21 -0.65
CA HIS A 80 -3.88 1.95 0.41
C HIS A 80 -4.09 1.12 1.68
N GLY A 81 -4.23 1.79 2.81
CA GLY A 81 -4.63 1.18 4.07
C GLY A 81 -6.13 0.91 4.15
N GLY A 82 -6.63 0.85 5.39
CA GLY A 82 -8.06 0.60 5.63
C GLY A 82 -8.36 -0.84 6.04
N ALA A 83 -7.36 -1.50 6.64
CA ALA A 83 -7.56 -2.77 7.33
C ALA A 83 -8.03 -3.93 6.41
N PHE A 84 -7.78 -3.88 5.10
CA PHE A 84 -8.35 -4.76 4.07
C PHE A 84 -9.88 -4.75 3.99
N LEU A 85 -10.54 -3.82 4.68
CA LEU A 85 -11.99 -3.72 4.82
C LEU A 85 -12.58 -2.50 4.13
N VAL A 86 -11.82 -1.40 4.07
CA VAL A 86 -12.25 -0.10 3.59
C VAL A 86 -11.13 0.60 2.81
N GLY A 87 -11.44 1.71 2.16
CA GLY A 87 -10.48 2.48 1.38
C GLY A 87 -10.56 2.16 -0.11
N SER A 88 -10.04 3.07 -0.92
CA SER A 88 -9.95 2.94 -2.37
C SER A 88 -9.05 4.06 -2.90
N PRO A 89 -8.28 3.83 -4.00
CA PRO A 89 -7.51 4.88 -4.66
C PRO A 89 -8.38 6.00 -5.24
N PHE A 90 -9.69 5.75 -5.36
CA PHE A 90 -10.64 6.71 -5.91
C PHE A 90 -11.27 7.61 -4.85
N CYS A 91 -11.10 7.31 -3.55
CA CYS A 91 -11.68 8.15 -2.50
C CYS A 91 -10.89 9.46 -2.31
N PRO A 92 -11.54 10.53 -1.81
CA PRO A 92 -10.90 11.83 -1.63
C PRO A 92 -9.59 11.78 -0.86
N THR A 93 -9.54 11.01 0.23
CA THR A 93 -8.35 10.90 1.09
C THR A 93 -7.13 10.41 0.32
N TYR A 94 -7.24 9.26 -0.36
CA TYR A 94 -6.11 8.70 -1.11
C TYR A 94 -5.82 9.43 -2.41
N HIS A 95 -6.86 9.94 -3.09
CA HIS A 95 -6.66 10.76 -4.28
C HIS A 95 -5.83 12.02 -3.96
N ASN A 96 -6.19 12.75 -2.90
CA ASN A 96 -5.50 13.97 -2.51
C ASN A 96 -4.07 13.66 -2.02
N TYR A 97 -3.91 12.61 -1.23
CA TYR A 97 -2.58 12.20 -0.75
C TYR A 97 -1.66 11.81 -1.91
N MET A 98 -2.13 11.01 -2.87
CA MET A 98 -1.33 10.66 -4.05
C MET A 98 -1.01 11.86 -4.92
N THR A 99 -1.96 12.79 -5.09
CA THR A 99 -1.74 14.05 -5.79
C THR A 99 -0.60 14.86 -5.15
N SER A 100 -0.62 15.01 -3.83
CA SER A 100 0.43 15.71 -3.08
C SER A 100 1.79 15.00 -3.17
N LEU A 101 1.80 13.67 -3.05
CA LEU A 101 3.02 12.87 -3.10
C LEU A 101 3.66 12.91 -4.49
N VAL A 102 2.87 12.78 -5.56
CA VAL A 102 3.35 12.86 -6.94
C VAL A 102 3.90 14.25 -7.26
N ALA A 103 3.23 15.30 -6.80
CA ALA A 103 3.70 16.67 -6.98
C ALA A 103 5.03 16.94 -6.26
N GLU A 104 5.16 16.52 -4.99
CA GLU A 104 6.37 16.72 -4.18
C GLU A 104 7.53 15.87 -4.67
N ALA A 105 7.29 14.59 -4.98
CA ALA A 105 8.34 13.66 -5.35
C ALA A 105 8.70 13.69 -6.84
N ASN A 106 7.86 14.27 -7.69
CA ASN A 106 8.01 14.25 -9.14
C ASN A 106 8.18 12.82 -9.69
N ILE A 107 7.22 11.95 -9.39
CA ILE A 107 7.19 10.52 -9.72
C ILE A 107 5.91 10.16 -10.48
N ILE A 108 5.85 8.96 -11.04
CA ILE A 108 4.61 8.34 -11.51
C ILE A 108 4.12 7.39 -10.43
N THR A 109 2.80 7.37 -10.16
CA THR A 109 2.22 6.45 -9.17
C THR A 109 1.10 5.64 -9.80
N VAL A 110 1.10 4.33 -9.52
CA VAL A 110 -0.01 3.41 -9.76
C VAL A 110 -0.61 3.04 -8.40
N SER A 111 -1.77 3.59 -8.07
CA SER A 111 -2.49 3.31 -6.82
C SER A 111 -3.54 2.24 -7.07
N VAL A 112 -3.36 1.07 -6.45
CA VAL A 112 -4.08 -0.17 -6.75
C VAL A 112 -5.39 -0.25 -5.96
N ASP A 113 -6.49 -0.59 -6.63
CA ASP A 113 -7.81 -0.85 -6.04
C ASP A 113 -8.00 -2.36 -5.85
N TYR A 114 -7.31 -2.93 -4.87
CA TYR A 114 -7.39 -4.35 -4.54
C TYR A 114 -8.73 -4.68 -3.86
N ARG A 115 -9.23 -5.90 -4.07
CA ARG A 115 -10.52 -6.35 -3.50
C ARG A 115 -10.44 -6.52 -2.00
N LEU A 116 -11.56 -6.17 -1.32
CA LEU A 116 -11.66 -6.06 0.13
C LEU A 116 -12.41 -7.23 0.76
N ALA A 117 -12.08 -7.54 2.00
CA ALA A 117 -12.84 -8.43 2.86
C ALA A 117 -14.12 -7.72 3.39
N PRO A 118 -15.14 -8.48 3.77
CA PRO A 118 -15.23 -9.95 3.81
C PRO A 118 -15.64 -10.56 2.47
N GLU A 119 -16.00 -9.78 1.45
CA GLU A 119 -16.40 -10.31 0.15
C GLU A 119 -15.25 -11.09 -0.50
N HIS A 120 -14.01 -10.63 -0.24
CA HIS A 120 -12.79 -11.23 -0.72
C HIS A 120 -11.76 -11.32 0.42
N HIS A 121 -11.82 -12.42 1.17
CA HIS A 121 -10.85 -12.66 2.25
C HIS A 121 -9.41 -12.76 1.75
N ILE A 122 -8.45 -12.51 2.64
CA ILE A 122 -7.05 -12.81 2.38
C ILE A 122 -6.91 -14.31 2.01
N PRO A 123 -6.19 -14.65 0.91
CA PRO A 123 -5.12 -13.88 0.28
C PRO A 123 -5.52 -13.03 -0.94
N ILE A 124 -6.79 -12.83 -1.27
CA ILE A 124 -7.20 -12.17 -2.53
C ILE A 124 -6.55 -10.79 -2.70
N ALA A 125 -6.47 -9.97 -1.65
CA ALA A 125 -5.80 -8.67 -1.74
C ALA A 125 -4.32 -8.79 -2.15
N TYR A 126 -3.62 -9.84 -1.74
CA TYR A 126 -2.23 -10.08 -2.16
C TYR A 126 -2.15 -10.57 -3.62
N GLU A 127 -3.09 -11.43 -4.05
CA GLU A 127 -3.13 -11.89 -5.43
C GLU A 127 -3.46 -10.75 -6.39
N ASP A 128 -4.39 -9.88 -6.04
CA ASP A 128 -4.70 -8.66 -6.79
C ASP A 128 -3.49 -7.72 -6.86
N SER A 129 -2.82 -7.54 -5.73
CA SER A 129 -1.63 -6.69 -5.64
C SER A 129 -0.47 -7.23 -6.49
N TRP A 130 -0.30 -8.54 -6.52
CA TRP A 130 0.69 -9.19 -7.38
C TRP A 130 0.34 -9.10 -8.85
N ALA A 131 -0.93 -9.32 -9.21
CA ALA A 131 -1.42 -9.15 -10.57
C ALA A 131 -1.21 -7.72 -11.09
N ALA A 132 -1.43 -6.72 -10.21
CA ALA A 132 -1.14 -5.32 -10.54
C ALA A 132 0.36 -5.08 -10.80
N LEU A 133 1.26 -5.68 -10.00
CA LEU A 133 2.71 -5.60 -10.22
C LEU A 133 3.11 -6.27 -11.54
N GLN A 134 2.56 -7.44 -11.85
CA GLN A 134 2.81 -8.12 -13.12
C GLN A 134 2.31 -7.29 -14.31
N TRP A 135 1.14 -6.64 -14.17
CA TRP A 135 0.61 -5.73 -15.18
C TRP A 135 1.54 -4.53 -15.38
N VAL A 136 2.03 -3.92 -14.30
CA VAL A 136 3.03 -2.84 -14.38
C VAL A 136 4.31 -3.33 -15.08
N ALA A 137 4.80 -4.52 -14.74
CA ALA A 137 6.02 -5.08 -15.28
C ALA A 137 5.97 -5.31 -16.81
N LYS A 138 4.79 -5.60 -17.40
CA LYS A 138 4.62 -5.73 -18.84
C LYS A 138 5.06 -4.47 -19.60
N HIS A 139 4.89 -3.28 -19.02
CA HIS A 139 5.30 -2.02 -19.65
C HIS A 139 6.83 -1.85 -19.71
N HIS A 140 7.58 -2.55 -18.87
CA HIS A 140 9.04 -2.57 -18.96
C HIS A 140 9.53 -3.13 -20.31
N ASN A 141 8.83 -4.10 -20.87
CA ASN A 141 9.12 -4.73 -22.15
C ASN A 141 8.31 -4.13 -23.32
N ASN A 142 7.61 -3.00 -23.11
CA ASN A 142 6.68 -2.38 -24.06
C ASN A 142 5.51 -3.29 -24.48
N GLU A 143 5.10 -4.23 -23.63
CA GLU A 143 3.96 -5.13 -23.85
C GLU A 143 2.71 -4.67 -23.09
N GLY A 144 2.83 -3.65 -22.25
CA GLY A 144 1.72 -3.09 -21.49
C GLY A 144 0.87 -2.12 -22.31
N PRO A 145 -0.44 -2.01 -21.99
CA PRO A 145 -1.39 -1.20 -22.78
C PRO A 145 -1.37 0.30 -22.42
N GLU A 146 -0.59 0.71 -21.40
CA GLU A 146 -0.70 2.04 -20.82
C GLU A 146 0.47 2.94 -21.19
N ASP A 147 0.21 3.89 -22.10
CA ASP A 147 1.23 4.79 -22.66
C ASP A 147 1.96 5.64 -21.59
N TRP A 148 1.24 6.09 -20.53
CA TRP A 148 1.89 6.87 -19.48
C TRP A 148 3.01 6.11 -18.79
N LEU A 149 2.86 4.80 -18.62
CA LEU A 149 3.90 3.95 -18.05
C LEU A 149 5.00 3.65 -19.07
N SER A 150 4.63 3.23 -20.28
CA SER A 150 5.58 2.88 -21.32
C SER A 150 6.47 4.09 -21.72
N ASP A 151 5.88 5.29 -21.81
CA ASP A 151 6.59 6.48 -22.26
C ASP A 151 7.40 7.17 -21.14
N HIS A 152 6.94 7.08 -19.89
CA HIS A 152 7.44 7.96 -18.84
C HIS A 152 7.93 7.24 -17.58
N ALA A 153 7.65 5.95 -17.35
CA ALA A 153 8.15 5.27 -16.18
C ALA A 153 9.62 4.83 -16.34
N ASP A 154 10.40 5.02 -15.28
CA ASP A 154 11.76 4.50 -15.15
C ASP A 154 11.71 3.16 -14.40
N PHE A 155 11.68 2.06 -15.16
CA PHE A 155 11.64 0.71 -14.60
C PHE A 155 12.94 0.27 -13.92
N GLN A 156 13.97 1.10 -13.92
CA GLN A 156 15.16 0.91 -13.09
C GLN A 156 15.01 1.52 -11.69
N ARG A 157 13.99 2.37 -11.48
CA ARG A 157 13.67 3.03 -10.22
C ARG A 157 12.22 2.77 -9.83
N VAL A 158 11.90 1.51 -9.52
CA VAL A 158 10.57 1.08 -9.08
C VAL A 158 10.54 0.95 -7.57
N PHE A 159 9.52 1.54 -6.97
CA PHE A 159 9.28 1.51 -5.53
C PHE A 159 7.89 0.98 -5.23
N LEU A 160 7.75 0.32 -4.07
CA LEU A 160 6.45 -0.02 -3.50
C LEU A 160 6.24 0.81 -2.24
N ALA A 161 5.04 1.32 -2.01
CA ALA A 161 4.68 1.94 -0.74
C ALA A 161 3.24 1.64 -0.36
N GLY A 162 2.96 1.75 0.93
CA GLY A 162 1.61 1.62 1.47
C GLY A 162 1.57 1.95 2.95
N ASP A 163 0.39 2.28 3.42
CA ASP A 163 0.10 2.59 4.82
C ASP A 163 -0.72 1.49 5.49
N SER A 164 -0.48 1.25 6.78
CA SER A 164 -1.26 0.30 7.58
C SER A 164 -1.35 -1.10 6.93
N ALA A 165 -2.55 -1.54 6.54
CA ALA A 165 -2.77 -2.77 5.77
C ALA A 165 -2.04 -2.74 4.41
N GLY A 166 -1.96 -1.58 3.75
CA GLY A 166 -1.20 -1.40 2.52
C GLY A 166 0.31 -1.60 2.71
N GLY A 167 0.86 -1.16 3.84
CA GLY A 167 2.25 -1.47 4.21
C GLY A 167 2.49 -2.97 4.39
N ASN A 168 1.52 -3.69 4.95
CA ASN A 168 1.55 -5.15 5.03
C ASN A 168 1.53 -5.79 3.63
N ILE A 169 0.72 -5.28 2.69
CA ILE A 169 0.75 -5.71 1.29
C ILE A 169 2.15 -5.49 0.71
N VAL A 170 2.75 -4.30 0.88
CA VAL A 170 4.12 -4.00 0.42
C VAL A 170 5.11 -5.06 0.88
N TYR A 171 5.11 -5.40 2.19
CA TYR A 171 5.96 -6.46 2.72
C TYR A 171 5.76 -7.79 1.97
N ASN A 172 4.50 -8.23 1.84
CA ASN A 172 4.19 -9.50 1.17
C ASN A 172 4.59 -9.49 -0.32
N MET A 173 4.47 -8.34 -1.00
CA MET A 173 4.89 -8.19 -2.40
C MET A 173 6.42 -8.25 -2.56
N VAL A 174 7.20 -7.57 -1.72
CA VAL A 174 8.66 -7.65 -1.81
C VAL A 174 9.20 -9.01 -1.37
N ALA A 175 8.54 -9.70 -0.42
CA ALA A 175 8.87 -11.07 -0.06
C ALA A 175 8.59 -12.05 -1.23
N ARG A 176 7.50 -11.85 -1.97
CA ARG A 176 7.17 -12.63 -3.16
C ARG A 176 8.12 -12.35 -4.33
N ALA A 177 8.46 -11.08 -4.56
CA ALA A 177 9.40 -10.65 -5.60
C ALA A 177 10.84 -11.15 -5.35
N GLY A 178 11.16 -11.59 -4.14
CA GLY A 178 12.43 -12.24 -3.84
C GLY A 178 12.55 -13.66 -4.39
N ILE A 179 11.44 -14.29 -4.73
CA ILE A 179 11.37 -15.69 -5.21
C ILE A 179 10.65 -15.85 -6.54
N GLU A 180 9.83 -14.87 -6.95
CA GLU A 180 9.12 -14.88 -8.23
C GLU A 180 9.58 -13.70 -9.09
N ASP A 181 9.82 -13.95 -10.40
CA ASP A 181 10.25 -12.92 -11.33
C ASP A 181 9.10 -12.00 -11.75
N LEU A 182 9.41 -10.73 -11.94
CA LEU A 182 8.51 -9.69 -12.45
C LEU A 182 8.90 -9.28 -13.89
N ALA A 183 9.03 -10.25 -14.79
CA ALA A 183 9.42 -10.02 -16.19
C ALA A 183 10.71 -9.18 -16.34
N GLY A 184 11.67 -9.38 -15.42
CA GLY A 184 12.93 -8.63 -15.38
C GLY A 184 12.86 -7.27 -14.69
N MET A 185 11.69 -6.76 -14.34
CA MET A 185 11.53 -5.55 -13.53
C MET A 185 12.01 -5.81 -12.09
N LYS A 186 12.82 -4.91 -11.55
CA LYS A 186 13.34 -5.01 -10.19
C LYS A 186 12.84 -3.86 -9.32
N ILE A 187 12.36 -4.21 -8.12
CA ILE A 187 11.97 -3.24 -7.11
C ILE A 187 13.25 -2.69 -6.46
N LEU A 188 13.43 -1.37 -6.51
CA LEU A 188 14.58 -0.70 -5.87
C LEU A 188 14.36 -0.53 -4.37
N GLY A 189 13.14 -0.13 -3.96
CA GLY A 189 12.86 0.13 -2.56
C GLY A 189 11.39 -0.12 -2.18
N ALA A 190 11.19 -0.37 -0.88
CA ALA A 190 9.90 -0.53 -0.25
C ALA A 190 9.74 0.46 0.90
N CYS A 191 8.59 1.15 0.96
CA CYS A 191 8.27 2.08 2.01
C CYS A 191 7.02 1.59 2.76
N LEU A 192 7.19 1.31 4.05
CA LEU A 192 6.16 0.78 4.93
C LEU A 192 5.77 1.86 5.94
N VAL A 193 4.58 2.44 5.77
CA VAL A 193 4.10 3.53 6.63
C VAL A 193 3.11 2.99 7.64
N HIS A 194 3.41 3.10 8.95
CA HIS A 194 2.53 2.67 10.04
C HIS A 194 1.95 1.25 9.86
N THR A 195 2.81 0.33 9.47
CA THR A 195 2.44 -0.96 8.89
C THR A 195 1.76 -1.89 9.89
N TYR A 196 0.70 -2.54 9.44
CA TYR A 196 0.07 -3.63 10.18
C TYR A 196 0.91 -4.90 10.10
N PHE A 197 1.40 -5.35 11.27
CA PHE A 197 1.94 -6.68 11.51
C PHE A 197 1.27 -7.29 12.75
N GLY A 198 1.43 -8.59 12.97
CA GLY A 198 0.99 -9.26 14.18
C GLY A 198 1.78 -8.81 15.42
N ARG A 199 1.26 -9.10 16.59
CA ARG A 199 1.92 -8.82 17.89
C ARG A 199 2.83 -9.99 18.24
N LYS A 200 3.93 -9.70 18.94
CA LYS A 200 4.97 -10.69 19.25
C LYS A 200 4.51 -11.79 20.21
N ASP A 201 3.79 -11.44 21.26
CA ASP A 201 3.53 -12.32 22.39
C ASP A 201 2.04 -12.37 22.76
N CYS A 202 1.15 -12.20 21.80
CA CYS A 202 -0.29 -12.13 22.02
C CYS A 202 -1.03 -13.05 21.06
N GLU A 203 -2.26 -13.36 21.42
CA GLU A 203 -3.22 -13.96 20.49
C GLU A 203 -3.34 -13.08 19.24
N VAL A 204 -3.68 -13.73 18.12
CA VAL A 204 -3.96 -13.05 16.86
C VAL A 204 -5.09 -12.04 17.06
N ASP A 205 -4.93 -10.86 16.54
CA ASP A 205 -5.99 -9.83 16.59
C ASP A 205 -7.29 -10.38 15.97
N ASN A 206 -8.42 -10.18 16.62
CA ASN A 206 -9.74 -10.55 16.10
C ASN A 206 -10.00 -9.97 14.70
N TYR A 207 -9.42 -8.82 14.45
CA TYR A 207 -9.37 -8.19 13.16
C TYR A 207 -8.74 -9.09 12.08
N TRP A 208 -7.53 -9.65 12.34
CA TRP A 208 -6.88 -10.55 11.39
C TRP A 208 -7.68 -11.83 11.17
N LEU A 209 -8.27 -12.39 12.22
CA LEU A 209 -9.15 -13.56 12.12
C LEU A 209 -10.36 -13.29 11.22
N PHE A 210 -10.89 -12.08 11.25
CA PHE A 210 -12.02 -11.68 10.41
C PHE A 210 -11.65 -11.56 8.93
N VAL A 211 -10.52 -10.90 8.60
CA VAL A 211 -10.10 -10.72 7.21
C VAL A 211 -9.40 -11.94 6.63
N CYS A 212 -8.85 -12.80 7.46
CA CYS A 212 -8.11 -14.00 7.09
C CYS A 212 -8.56 -15.23 7.92
N PRO A 213 -9.76 -15.78 7.69
CA PRO A 213 -10.30 -16.87 8.50
C PRO A 213 -9.47 -18.17 8.43
N ASN A 214 -8.65 -18.33 7.39
CA ASN A 214 -7.76 -19.48 7.21
C ASN A 214 -6.30 -19.19 7.65
N THR A 215 -6.11 -18.27 8.58
CA THR A 215 -4.77 -17.93 9.12
C THR A 215 -4.18 -19.07 9.96
N SER A 216 -2.86 -19.21 9.96
CA SER A 216 -2.12 -20.06 10.90
C SER A 216 -1.86 -19.40 12.27
N GLY A 217 -2.58 -18.32 12.55
CA GLY A 217 -2.49 -17.63 13.82
C GLY A 217 -1.27 -16.71 13.91
N ILE A 218 -0.65 -16.62 15.10
CA ILE A 218 0.51 -15.78 15.35
C ILE A 218 1.76 -16.18 14.55
N ASN A 219 1.77 -17.38 14.00
CA ASN A 219 2.86 -17.88 13.16
C ASN A 219 2.62 -17.63 11.67
N ASP A 220 1.54 -16.93 11.31
CA ASP A 220 1.25 -16.61 9.92
C ASP A 220 2.34 -15.65 9.35
N PRO A 221 3.14 -16.10 8.38
CA PRO A 221 4.24 -15.30 7.84
C PRO A 221 3.78 -13.99 7.18
N ARG A 222 2.50 -13.90 6.80
CA ARG A 222 1.92 -12.69 6.21
C ARG A 222 1.83 -11.53 7.19
N ILE A 223 1.74 -11.81 8.49
CA ILE A 223 1.70 -10.81 9.56
C ILE A 223 2.84 -10.95 10.59
N ASN A 224 3.58 -12.05 10.53
CA ASN A 224 4.73 -12.29 11.39
C ASN A 224 5.99 -12.56 10.54
N PRO A 225 6.70 -11.49 10.13
CA PRO A 225 7.89 -11.63 9.29
C PRO A 225 9.00 -12.51 9.88
N ALA A 226 9.06 -12.66 11.21
CA ALA A 226 10.03 -13.56 11.84
C ALA A 226 9.79 -15.04 11.51
N MET A 227 8.59 -15.39 11.07
CA MET A 227 8.21 -16.74 10.65
C MET A 227 8.29 -16.92 9.12
N ASP A 228 8.66 -15.87 8.40
CA ASP A 228 8.74 -15.92 6.94
C ASP A 228 10.15 -16.32 6.48
N SER A 229 10.27 -17.50 5.90
CA SER A 229 11.54 -18.00 5.35
C SER A 229 12.09 -17.15 4.19
N ARG A 230 11.26 -16.29 3.58
CA ARG A 230 11.64 -15.39 2.48
C ARG A 230 12.28 -14.10 2.97
N LEU A 231 12.28 -13.82 4.27
CA LEU A 231 12.71 -12.54 4.84
C LEU A 231 14.18 -12.20 4.51
N SER A 232 15.04 -13.21 4.38
CA SER A 232 16.45 -13.03 4.01
C SER A 232 16.67 -12.74 2.51
N SER A 233 15.63 -12.83 1.70
CA SER A 233 15.69 -12.69 0.23
C SER A 233 14.63 -11.75 -0.33
N LEU A 234 14.30 -10.65 0.39
CA LEU A 234 13.35 -9.66 -0.11
C LEU A 234 13.79 -9.13 -1.48
N GLY A 235 12.85 -9.04 -2.41
CA GLY A 235 13.07 -8.62 -3.79
C GLY A 235 13.27 -7.11 -3.99
N CYS A 236 13.84 -6.43 -2.99
CA CYS A 236 14.23 -5.02 -3.07
C CYS A 236 15.59 -4.82 -2.38
N THR A 237 16.23 -3.65 -2.57
CA THR A 237 17.53 -3.34 -1.97
C THR A 237 17.45 -2.34 -0.82
N ARG A 238 16.31 -1.69 -0.63
CA ARG A 238 16.11 -0.67 0.41
C ARG A 238 14.72 -0.80 1.02
N VAL A 239 14.63 -0.62 2.33
CA VAL A 239 13.37 -0.57 3.07
C VAL A 239 13.36 0.68 3.96
N LEU A 240 12.34 1.53 3.79
CA LEU A 240 12.03 2.63 4.69
C LEU A 240 10.80 2.25 5.54
N ILE A 241 10.96 2.27 6.86
CA ILE A 241 9.89 2.02 7.82
C ILE A 241 9.56 3.34 8.51
N CYS A 242 8.30 3.78 8.42
CA CYS A 242 7.82 4.95 9.14
C CYS A 242 6.88 4.52 10.25
N VAL A 243 7.13 5.01 11.47
CA VAL A 243 6.30 4.78 12.66
C VAL A 243 5.89 6.10 13.29
N ALA A 244 4.81 6.13 14.06
CA ALA A 244 4.37 7.30 14.82
C ALA A 244 4.34 6.97 16.30
N GLU A 245 4.70 7.92 17.16
CA GLU A 245 4.92 7.68 18.58
C GLU A 245 3.70 7.13 19.32
N LYS A 246 2.50 7.65 19.01
CA LYS A 246 1.23 7.27 19.63
C LYS A 246 0.46 6.19 18.88
N ASP A 247 1.04 5.68 17.78
CA ASP A 247 0.41 4.63 16.99
C ASP A 247 0.45 3.29 17.73
N VAL A 248 -0.70 2.62 17.83
CA VAL A 248 -0.81 1.28 18.43
C VAL A 248 -0.02 0.21 17.64
N LEU A 249 0.37 0.51 16.40
CA LEU A 249 1.19 -0.35 15.54
C LEU A 249 2.70 -0.03 15.63
N LYS A 250 3.11 1.01 16.35
CA LYS A 250 4.50 1.44 16.45
C LYS A 250 5.45 0.27 16.78
N GLU A 251 5.16 -0.44 17.87
CA GLU A 251 6.03 -1.53 18.34
C GLU A 251 6.14 -2.67 17.31
N ARG A 252 5.11 -2.86 16.49
CA ARG A 252 5.11 -3.86 15.42
C ARG A 252 6.06 -3.45 14.28
N GLY A 253 6.10 -2.16 13.93
CA GLY A 253 7.04 -1.59 12.96
C GLY A 253 8.50 -1.64 13.46
N LEU A 254 8.74 -1.32 14.73
CA LEU A 254 10.06 -1.42 15.38
C LEU A 254 10.56 -2.88 15.39
N LEU A 255 9.69 -3.81 15.78
CA LEU A 255 10.00 -5.24 15.78
C LEU A 255 10.34 -5.75 14.36
N PHE A 256 9.60 -5.32 13.35
CA PHE A 256 9.90 -5.67 11.96
C PHE A 256 11.29 -5.15 11.54
N CYS A 257 11.63 -3.90 11.88
CA CYS A 257 12.94 -3.33 11.61
C CYS A 257 14.07 -4.16 12.23
N GLU A 258 13.91 -4.54 13.50
CA GLU A 258 14.89 -5.36 14.22
C GLU A 258 15.01 -6.77 13.59
N THR A 259 13.86 -7.38 13.26
CA THR A 259 13.79 -8.71 12.66
C THR A 259 14.47 -8.71 11.28
N LEU A 260 14.20 -7.70 10.46
CA LEU A 260 14.82 -7.56 9.13
C LEU A 260 16.34 -7.39 9.23
N ARG A 261 16.84 -6.57 10.16
CA ARG A 261 18.28 -6.41 10.39
C ARG A 261 19.00 -7.71 10.78
N LYS A 262 18.28 -8.63 11.42
CA LYS A 262 18.80 -9.93 11.87
C LYS A 262 18.57 -11.06 10.87
N SER A 263 17.82 -10.83 9.80
CA SER A 263 17.37 -11.88 8.87
C SER A 263 18.49 -12.40 7.93
N GLY A 264 19.59 -11.67 7.79
CA GLY A 264 20.60 -11.94 6.77
C GLY A 264 20.31 -11.31 5.41
N TRP A 265 19.22 -10.54 5.28
CA TRP A 265 18.97 -9.71 4.10
C TRP A 265 20.06 -8.63 3.97
N ASP A 266 20.63 -8.48 2.79
CA ASP A 266 21.80 -7.64 2.50
C ASP A 266 21.47 -6.19 2.10
N GLY A 267 20.17 -5.82 2.08
CA GLY A 267 19.73 -4.48 1.74
C GLY A 267 19.82 -3.48 2.91
N GLU A 268 19.54 -2.22 2.60
CA GLU A 268 19.53 -1.12 3.57
C GLU A 268 18.15 -0.96 4.22
N VAL A 269 18.08 -0.94 5.56
CA VAL A 269 16.87 -0.62 6.30
C VAL A 269 17.01 0.69 7.07
N GLN A 270 16.10 1.63 6.78
CA GLN A 270 15.96 2.90 7.47
C GLN A 270 14.66 2.92 8.26
N ILE A 271 14.68 3.60 9.42
CA ILE A 271 13.49 3.83 10.22
C ILE A 271 13.36 5.31 10.56
N VAL A 272 12.12 5.81 10.50
CA VAL A 272 11.76 7.18 10.87
C VAL A 272 10.58 7.11 11.83
N GLU A 273 10.73 7.76 13.00
CA GLU A 273 9.66 7.95 13.96
C GLU A 273 9.18 9.40 13.94
N THR A 274 7.85 9.59 13.92
CA THR A 274 7.23 10.90 14.06
C THR A 274 6.68 11.05 15.48
N GLU A 275 7.32 11.92 16.27
CA GLU A 275 6.94 12.17 17.67
C GLU A 275 5.56 12.83 17.75
N GLY A 276 4.78 12.45 18.78
CA GLY A 276 3.50 13.05 19.15
C GLY A 276 2.34 12.74 18.19
N GLU A 277 2.54 11.93 17.15
CA GLU A 277 1.54 11.63 16.14
C GLU A 277 0.93 10.23 16.33
N GLU A 278 -0.30 10.09 15.78
CA GLU A 278 -1.10 8.87 15.83
C GLU A 278 -1.03 8.10 14.49
N HIS A 279 -1.75 6.99 14.43
CA HIS A 279 -1.84 6.13 13.24
C HIS A 279 -2.32 6.92 12.01
N VAL A 280 -1.56 6.86 10.92
CA VAL A 280 -1.82 7.49 9.60
C VAL A 280 -2.25 8.95 9.65
N PHE A 281 -1.76 9.72 10.63
CA PHE A 281 -2.05 11.13 10.85
C PHE A 281 -1.92 11.98 9.57
N HIS A 282 -0.96 11.65 8.72
CA HIS A 282 -0.67 12.35 7.48
C HIS A 282 -1.79 12.27 6.43
N LEU A 283 -2.70 11.29 6.55
CA LEU A 283 -3.88 11.18 5.68
C LEU A 283 -5.03 12.05 6.16
N PHE A 284 -5.18 12.23 7.49
CA PHE A 284 -6.31 12.94 8.10
C PHE A 284 -5.98 14.39 8.44
N ASN A 285 -4.70 14.72 8.58
CA ASN A 285 -4.21 16.08 8.81
C ASN A 285 -3.00 16.39 7.91
N PRO A 286 -3.19 16.38 6.56
CA PRO A 286 -2.09 16.46 5.58
C PRO A 286 -1.32 17.78 5.62
N ASP A 287 -1.95 18.87 6.09
CA ASP A 287 -1.36 20.21 6.14
C ASP A 287 -0.57 20.48 7.43
N CYS A 288 -0.55 19.56 8.39
CA CYS A 288 0.28 19.74 9.58
C CYS A 288 1.77 19.63 9.24
N GLU A 289 2.61 20.36 9.98
CA GLU A 289 4.05 20.42 9.73
C GLU A 289 4.70 19.03 9.64
N LYS A 290 4.30 18.12 10.53
CA LYS A 290 4.86 16.76 10.57
C LYS A 290 4.43 15.89 9.38
N ALA A 291 3.20 16.07 8.87
CA ALA A 291 2.75 15.42 7.64
C ALA A 291 3.54 15.89 6.42
N VAL A 292 3.82 17.20 6.34
CA VAL A 292 4.66 17.77 5.30
C VAL A 292 6.10 17.27 5.39
N ILE A 293 6.65 17.16 6.60
CA ILE A 293 7.99 16.58 6.82
C ILE A 293 8.02 15.11 6.37
N LEU A 294 7.02 14.32 6.75
CA LEU A 294 6.93 12.92 6.32
C LEU A 294 6.81 12.82 4.79
N LEU A 295 5.96 13.62 4.16
CA LEU A 295 5.80 13.66 2.71
C LEU A 295 7.15 13.92 2.00
N LYS A 296 7.92 14.93 2.45
CA LYS A 296 9.25 15.24 1.92
C LYS A 296 10.25 14.11 2.15
N ARG A 297 10.16 13.42 3.28
CA ARG A 297 11.00 12.24 3.56
C ARG A 297 10.72 11.10 2.59
N LEU A 298 9.45 10.82 2.30
CA LEU A 298 9.02 9.84 1.30
C LEU A 298 9.50 10.25 -0.10
N ALA A 299 9.29 11.51 -0.47
CA ALA A 299 9.74 12.05 -1.75
C ALA A 299 11.27 11.90 -1.92
N SER A 300 12.04 12.18 -0.87
CA SER A 300 13.49 11.96 -0.86
C SER A 300 13.86 10.48 -1.07
N PHE A 301 13.14 9.56 -0.42
CA PHE A 301 13.38 8.13 -0.58
C PHE A 301 13.12 7.63 -2.01
N PHE A 302 12.04 8.09 -2.65
CA PHE A 302 11.71 7.69 -4.02
C PHE A 302 12.63 8.33 -5.08
N ASN A 303 13.38 9.35 -4.73
CA ASN A 303 14.35 10.01 -5.62
C ASN A 303 15.79 9.55 -5.41
N GLN A 304 16.04 8.57 -4.53
CA GLN A 304 17.38 7.99 -4.38
C GLN A 304 17.72 7.11 -5.58
N ASP A 305 18.89 7.34 -6.16
CA ASP A 305 19.43 6.48 -7.21
C ASP A 305 19.94 5.14 -6.62
N ARG A 306 20.17 4.15 -7.49
CA ARG A 306 20.87 2.93 -7.09
C ARG A 306 22.24 3.33 -6.53
N ALA A 307 22.60 2.75 -5.39
CA ALA A 307 23.99 2.80 -4.95
C ALA A 307 24.83 2.05 -6.00
N ASN A 308 25.87 2.72 -6.54
CA ASN A 308 26.81 2.12 -7.47
C ASN A 308 27.58 0.99 -6.82
#